data_85457ea20023e67037df2e358ac6b37a
#
_entry.id   85457ea20023e67037df2e358ac6b37a
#
_cell.length_a   1.000
_cell.length_b   1.000
_cell.length_c   1.000
_cell.angle_alpha   90.00
_cell.angle_beta   90.00
_cell.angle_gamma   90.00
#
_symmetry.space_group_name_H-M   'P 1'
#
loop_
_entity.id
_entity.type
_entity.pdbx_description
1 polymer ?
#
loop_
_entity_poly.entity_id
_entity_poly.type
_entity_poly.pdbx_seq_one_letter_code
_entity_poly.pdbx_strand_id
1 'polypeptide(L)'
;MIEFGAAVKREFLLESGVAFLNHGSFGAAPSAVLEAAERWRQRMEANPDLFLREILPGELREAAAELARFVRARPDDVVFVDNATAGVNAVLRALELRARDEILATTHTYGAVRQAIRYVCDRTGAKLVEAQITLPVADAGILFSAVADRLSERTRLAVLDHVSSPTGLIFPVAELAALARARGAHVLIDGAHGPGQLELDVPALGADWYVGNCHKWLFAPRSCAFLWCREDSKRELHPLAISHHYGEGFTAEFDWTGTRDFSAWLAVVDALRFFDRLGAARVRAYNHDLVVTAASRIAEAWQTPLDAPAAMHGSMIALRLPPRLQAYGPPTRDTAGRLQSALLAEHRVAVAVMALGDALWARISGQIYNTPEDYEKLLSI
;
A
#
# COMPACT_ATOMS: atom_id res chain seq x y z
N MET A 1 17.39 16.72 -16.70
CA MET A 1 16.39 15.77 -16.17
C MET A 1 17.07 14.43 -15.90
N ILE A 2 16.74 13.75 -14.80
CA ILE A 2 17.25 12.41 -14.50
C ILE A 2 16.63 11.43 -15.52
N GLU A 3 17.46 10.64 -16.17
CA GLU A 3 17.02 9.58 -17.08
C GLU A 3 16.58 8.35 -16.28
N PHE A 4 15.41 7.77 -16.61
CA PHE A 4 14.89 6.57 -15.96
C PHE A 4 15.51 5.30 -16.55
N GLY A 5 15.28 4.14 -15.93
CA GLY A 5 15.90 2.89 -16.30
C GLY A 5 17.29 2.70 -15.67
N ALA A 6 18.24 2.21 -16.47
CA ALA A 6 19.58 1.85 -15.99
C ALA A 6 20.35 3.04 -15.37
N ALA A 7 20.10 4.27 -15.83
CA ALA A 7 20.79 5.46 -15.33
C ALA A 7 20.42 5.75 -13.87
N VAL A 8 19.11 5.73 -13.53
CA VAL A 8 18.64 5.99 -12.17
C VAL A 8 18.79 4.77 -11.24
N LYS A 9 18.96 3.56 -11.77
CA LYS A 9 19.14 2.34 -10.98
C LYS A 9 20.32 2.43 -10.02
N ARG A 10 21.36 3.21 -10.36
CA ARG A 10 22.54 3.48 -9.52
C ARG A 10 22.24 4.24 -8.23
N GLU A 11 21.10 4.94 -8.17
CA GLU A 11 20.64 5.60 -6.95
C GLU A 11 20.08 4.61 -5.91
N PHE A 12 19.96 3.32 -6.26
CA PHE A 12 19.37 2.28 -5.42
C PHE A 12 20.38 1.17 -5.11
N LEU A 13 20.30 0.60 -3.89
CA LEU A 13 21.13 -0.52 -3.45
C LEU A 13 20.54 -1.88 -3.90
N LEU A 14 20.07 -1.95 -5.14
CA LEU A 14 19.50 -3.19 -5.68
C LEU A 14 20.62 -4.16 -6.09
N GLU A 15 20.41 -5.44 -5.84
CA GLU A 15 21.37 -6.50 -6.18
C GLU A 15 21.58 -6.58 -7.70
N SER A 16 22.86 -6.57 -8.11
CA SER A 16 23.23 -6.68 -9.52
C SER A 16 22.81 -8.04 -10.10
N GLY A 17 22.35 -8.04 -11.36
CA GLY A 17 21.93 -9.25 -12.08
C GLY A 17 20.53 -9.74 -11.70
N VAL A 18 19.88 -9.19 -10.67
CA VAL A 18 18.49 -9.48 -10.33
C VAL A 18 17.56 -8.51 -11.07
N ALA A 19 16.57 -9.06 -11.77
CA ALA A 19 15.42 -8.30 -12.26
C ALA A 19 14.44 -8.11 -11.08
N PHE A 20 14.45 -6.93 -10.46
CA PHE A 20 13.59 -6.63 -9.32
C PHE A 20 12.23 -6.09 -9.81
N LEU A 21 11.27 -6.98 -10.01
CA LEU A 21 9.92 -6.72 -10.52
C LEU A 21 8.85 -6.70 -9.41
N ASN A 22 9.27 -6.64 -8.15
CA ASN A 22 8.39 -6.73 -6.98
C ASN A 22 8.45 -5.49 -6.08
N HIS A 23 8.59 -4.30 -6.66
CA HIS A 23 8.61 -3.05 -5.88
C HIS A 23 7.36 -2.89 -5.00
N GLY A 24 6.19 -3.27 -5.52
CA GLY A 24 4.92 -3.15 -4.81
C GLY A 24 4.84 -3.92 -3.48
N SER A 25 5.69 -4.94 -3.23
CA SER A 25 5.66 -5.67 -1.96
C SER A 25 6.24 -4.85 -0.81
N PHE A 26 7.48 -4.35 -0.96
CA PHE A 26 8.25 -3.76 0.14
C PHE A 26 8.91 -2.42 -0.20
N GLY A 27 8.82 -1.98 -1.45
CA GLY A 27 9.54 -0.82 -1.93
C GLY A 27 11.06 -1.01 -1.98
N ALA A 28 11.73 -0.03 -2.56
CA ALA A 28 13.18 0.17 -2.47
C ALA A 28 13.41 1.66 -2.30
N ALA A 29 14.15 2.06 -1.25
CA ALA A 29 14.51 3.44 -1.02
C ALA A 29 15.83 3.76 -1.73
N PRO A 30 15.98 4.97 -2.34
CA PRO A 30 17.24 5.39 -2.91
C PRO A 30 18.30 5.65 -1.82
N SER A 31 19.57 5.51 -2.18
CA SER A 31 20.71 5.67 -1.26
C SER A 31 20.66 7.01 -0.52
N ALA A 32 20.35 8.10 -1.20
CA ALA A 32 20.27 9.42 -0.58
C ALA A 32 19.21 9.52 0.54
N VAL A 33 18.10 8.80 0.41
CA VAL A 33 17.04 8.74 1.44
C VAL A 33 17.47 7.84 2.60
N LEU A 34 18.19 6.74 2.33
CA LEU A 34 18.75 5.89 3.38
C LEU A 34 19.84 6.64 4.17
N GLU A 35 20.68 7.40 3.51
CA GLU A 35 21.67 8.29 4.16
C GLU A 35 21.00 9.37 5.01
N ALA A 36 19.86 9.92 4.58
CA ALA A 36 19.09 10.87 5.39
C ALA A 36 18.58 10.21 6.68
N ALA A 37 18.03 8.99 6.59
CA ALA A 37 17.61 8.24 7.77
C ALA A 37 18.78 7.97 8.71
N GLU A 38 19.98 7.67 8.17
CA GLU A 38 21.17 7.44 8.97
C GLU A 38 21.63 8.74 9.68
N ARG A 39 21.59 9.89 9.02
CA ARG A 39 21.87 11.20 9.67
C ARG A 39 20.91 11.48 10.84
N TRP A 40 19.64 11.12 10.73
CA TRP A 40 18.68 11.24 11.82
C TRP A 40 19.03 10.34 13.00
N ARG A 41 19.46 9.07 12.76
CA ARG A 41 19.93 8.17 13.82
C ARG A 41 21.14 8.76 14.55
N GLN A 42 22.13 9.23 13.81
CA GLN A 42 23.34 9.84 14.39
C GLN A 42 22.99 11.08 15.24
N ARG A 43 22.05 11.91 14.77
CA ARG A 43 21.59 13.09 15.54
C ARG A 43 20.87 12.67 16.83
N MET A 44 20.07 11.61 16.78
CA MET A 44 19.40 11.05 17.96
C MET A 44 20.40 10.46 18.94
N GLU A 45 21.38 9.69 18.49
CA GLU A 45 22.39 9.07 19.34
C GLU A 45 23.39 10.08 19.93
N ALA A 46 23.60 11.23 19.28
CA ALA A 46 24.49 12.27 19.80
C ALA A 46 24.03 12.85 21.15
N ASN A 47 22.71 12.98 21.36
CA ASN A 47 22.11 13.35 22.65
C ASN A 47 20.65 12.88 22.67
N PRO A 48 20.37 11.62 23.06
CA PRO A 48 19.02 11.04 23.01
C PRO A 48 17.99 11.81 23.83
N ASP A 49 18.36 12.31 25.00
CA ASP A 49 17.44 13.07 25.89
C ASP A 49 16.99 14.39 25.24
N LEU A 50 17.94 15.20 24.78
CA LEU A 50 17.65 16.43 24.05
C LEU A 50 16.85 16.14 22.77
N PHE A 51 17.25 15.11 22.00
CA PHE A 51 16.61 14.81 20.72
C PHE A 51 15.14 14.38 20.93
N LEU A 52 14.91 13.39 21.79
CA LEU A 52 13.58 12.81 21.96
C LEU A 52 12.60 13.74 22.66
N ARG A 53 13.08 14.62 23.56
CA ARG A 53 12.21 15.53 24.32
C ARG A 53 11.96 16.86 23.63
N GLU A 54 13.01 17.46 23.06
CA GLU A 54 12.95 18.85 22.61
C GLU A 54 12.92 18.98 21.07
N ILE A 55 13.64 18.11 20.36
CA ILE A 55 13.81 18.23 18.91
C ILE A 55 12.74 17.43 18.16
N LEU A 56 12.56 16.17 18.52
CA LEU A 56 11.68 15.23 17.81
C LEU A 56 10.24 15.74 17.63
N PRO A 57 9.57 16.32 18.64
CA PRO A 57 8.18 16.74 18.47
C PRO A 57 7.98 17.74 17.32
N GLY A 58 8.89 18.72 17.22
CA GLY A 58 8.87 19.70 16.12
C GLY A 58 9.16 19.07 14.75
N GLU A 59 10.26 18.34 14.66
CA GLU A 59 10.69 17.69 13.40
C GLU A 59 9.64 16.70 12.90
N LEU A 60 8.98 15.98 13.80
CA LEU A 60 7.94 15.01 13.45
C LEU A 60 6.69 15.68 12.87
N ARG A 61 6.25 16.78 13.47
CA ARG A 61 5.11 17.55 12.95
C ARG A 61 5.43 18.27 11.64
N GLU A 62 6.67 18.73 11.45
CA GLU A 62 7.12 19.25 10.15
C GLU A 62 7.11 18.16 9.07
N ALA A 63 7.63 16.99 9.38
CA ALA A 63 7.58 15.83 8.45
C ALA A 63 6.15 15.42 8.11
N ALA A 64 5.25 15.41 9.12
CA ALA A 64 3.82 15.14 8.89
C ALA A 64 3.15 16.23 8.05
N ALA A 65 3.53 17.51 8.22
CA ALA A 65 3.00 18.60 7.42
C ALA A 65 3.42 18.51 5.94
N GLU A 66 4.68 18.14 5.66
CA GLU A 66 5.15 17.89 4.29
C GLU A 66 4.37 16.73 3.63
N LEU A 67 4.18 15.64 4.37
CA LEU A 67 3.41 14.50 3.89
C LEU A 67 1.93 14.84 3.70
N ALA A 68 1.33 15.60 4.62
CA ALA A 68 -0.04 16.07 4.52
C ALA A 68 -0.24 16.93 3.25
N ARG A 69 0.70 17.82 2.95
CA ARG A 69 0.68 18.62 1.72
C ARG A 69 0.72 17.74 0.47
N PHE A 70 1.54 16.68 0.48
CA PHE A 70 1.61 15.72 -0.63
C PHE A 70 0.29 15.01 -0.91
N VAL A 71 -0.48 14.69 0.14
CA VAL A 71 -1.80 14.03 0.03
C VAL A 71 -2.98 15.02 0.08
N ARG A 72 -2.71 16.34 0.00
CA ARG A 72 -3.66 17.46 0.05
C ARG A 72 -4.52 17.51 1.32
N ALA A 73 -3.98 17.04 2.42
CA ALA A 73 -4.63 17.02 3.73
C ALA A 73 -4.13 18.17 4.65
N ARG A 74 -4.82 18.39 5.77
CA ARG A 74 -4.32 19.26 6.82
C ARG A 74 -3.27 18.51 7.65
N PRO A 75 -2.22 19.19 8.17
CA PRO A 75 -1.19 18.58 9.00
C PRO A 75 -1.74 17.82 10.21
N ASP A 76 -2.76 18.36 10.88
CA ASP A 76 -3.35 17.79 12.09
C ASP A 76 -4.25 16.57 11.81
N ASP A 77 -4.53 16.26 10.53
CA ASP A 77 -5.30 15.10 10.13
C ASP A 77 -4.39 13.90 9.79
N VAL A 78 -3.05 14.08 9.82
CA VAL A 78 -2.07 13.07 9.42
C VAL A 78 -1.13 12.74 10.57
N VAL A 79 -1.00 11.44 10.84
CA VAL A 79 -0.04 10.89 11.80
C VAL A 79 0.76 9.77 11.14
N PHE A 80 1.97 9.51 11.67
CA PHE A 80 2.77 8.38 11.23
C PHE A 80 2.34 7.09 11.90
N VAL A 81 2.47 6.01 11.14
CA VAL A 81 2.37 4.61 11.60
C VAL A 81 3.47 3.78 10.93
N ASP A 82 3.81 2.62 11.48
CA ASP A 82 4.88 1.79 10.92
C ASP A 82 4.59 1.27 9.52
N ASN A 83 3.33 0.95 9.27
CA ASN A 83 2.84 0.45 7.99
C ASN A 83 1.30 0.54 7.96
N ALA A 84 0.73 0.36 6.77
CA ALA A 84 -0.73 0.39 6.60
C ALA A 84 -1.44 -0.65 7.48
N THR A 85 -0.85 -1.82 7.72
CA THR A 85 -1.43 -2.84 8.60
C THR A 85 -1.60 -2.32 10.03
N ALA A 86 -0.63 -1.56 10.56
CA ALA A 86 -0.74 -0.93 11.87
C ALA A 86 -1.87 0.11 11.92
N GLY A 87 -1.96 0.96 10.89
CA GLY A 87 -3.04 1.94 10.77
C GLY A 87 -4.42 1.30 10.67
N VAL A 88 -4.57 0.27 9.83
CA VAL A 88 -5.83 -0.51 9.73
C VAL A 88 -6.21 -1.12 11.07
N ASN A 89 -5.26 -1.72 11.79
CA ASN A 89 -5.53 -2.30 13.12
C ASN A 89 -5.94 -1.23 14.15
N ALA A 90 -5.37 -0.03 14.11
CA ALA A 90 -5.79 1.07 14.99
C ALA A 90 -7.26 1.42 14.73
N VAL A 91 -7.66 1.61 13.47
CA VAL A 91 -9.05 1.90 13.09
C VAL A 91 -10.00 0.77 13.48
N LEU A 92 -9.66 -0.49 13.15
CA LEU A 92 -10.51 -1.64 13.47
C LEU A 92 -10.76 -1.80 14.98
N ARG A 93 -9.78 -1.42 15.82
CA ARG A 93 -9.90 -1.52 17.28
C ARG A 93 -10.61 -0.34 17.92
N ALA A 94 -10.69 0.80 17.22
CA ALA A 94 -11.42 1.98 17.67
C ALA A 94 -12.96 1.82 17.54
N LEU A 95 -13.42 0.89 16.71
CA LEU A 95 -14.83 0.72 16.44
C LEU A 95 -15.53 -0.14 17.51
N GLU A 96 -16.63 0.37 18.05
CA GLU A 96 -17.54 -0.36 18.91
C GLU A 96 -18.48 -1.25 18.08
N LEU A 97 -18.00 -2.45 17.75
CA LEU A 97 -18.77 -3.43 16.99
C LEU A 97 -19.54 -4.37 17.91
N ARG A 98 -20.73 -4.79 17.47
CA ARG A 98 -21.63 -5.69 18.18
C ARG A 98 -21.91 -6.95 17.36
N ALA A 99 -22.42 -7.97 18.01
CA ALA A 99 -22.92 -9.15 17.31
C ALA A 99 -23.97 -8.74 16.27
N ARG A 100 -23.84 -9.27 15.05
CA ARG A 100 -24.62 -8.96 13.83
C ARG A 100 -24.18 -7.71 13.04
N ASP A 101 -23.32 -6.86 13.57
CA ASP A 101 -22.68 -5.84 12.74
C ASP A 101 -21.83 -6.50 11.67
N GLU A 102 -21.66 -5.81 10.54
CA GLU A 102 -20.91 -6.32 9.40
C GLU A 102 -19.74 -5.39 9.07
N ILE A 103 -18.58 -6.00 8.79
CA ILE A 103 -17.46 -5.34 8.14
C ILE A 103 -17.42 -5.84 6.70
N LEU A 104 -17.59 -4.94 5.76
CA LEU A 104 -17.50 -5.24 4.34
C LEU A 104 -16.06 -5.08 3.85
N ALA A 105 -15.58 -6.08 3.12
CA ALA A 105 -14.30 -6.06 2.42
C ALA A 105 -14.47 -6.73 1.06
N THR A 106 -13.39 -6.92 0.29
CA THR A 106 -13.44 -7.64 -0.99
C THR A 106 -12.60 -8.92 -0.93
N THR A 107 -12.83 -9.85 -1.86
CA THR A 107 -11.96 -11.02 -2.01
C THR A 107 -10.54 -10.66 -2.45
N HIS A 108 -10.31 -9.42 -2.89
CA HIS A 108 -9.00 -8.88 -3.23
C HIS A 108 -8.33 -8.13 -2.07
N THR A 109 -8.99 -8.00 -0.92
CA THR A 109 -8.42 -7.34 0.26
C THR A 109 -7.14 -8.03 0.71
N TYR A 110 -6.13 -7.20 1.03
CA TYR A 110 -4.81 -7.68 1.47
C TYR A 110 -4.92 -8.68 2.63
N GLY A 111 -4.18 -9.79 2.53
CA GLY A 111 -4.32 -10.92 3.45
C GLY A 111 -4.16 -10.54 4.93
N ALA A 112 -3.24 -9.63 5.29
CA ALA A 112 -3.07 -9.19 6.67
C ALA A 112 -4.27 -8.36 7.17
N VAL A 113 -4.84 -7.51 6.32
CA VAL A 113 -6.06 -6.73 6.62
C VAL A 113 -7.24 -7.66 6.82
N ARG A 114 -7.42 -8.67 5.96
CA ARG A 114 -8.45 -9.70 6.13
C ARG A 114 -8.32 -10.42 7.48
N GLN A 115 -7.09 -10.78 7.90
CA GLN A 115 -6.88 -11.41 9.21
C GLN A 115 -7.16 -10.44 10.36
N ALA A 116 -6.82 -9.16 10.24
CA ALA A 116 -7.16 -8.15 11.24
C ALA A 116 -8.68 -7.99 11.40
N ILE A 117 -9.43 -7.98 10.28
CA ILE A 117 -10.90 -7.96 10.31
C ILE A 117 -11.45 -9.22 11.00
N ARG A 118 -10.95 -10.41 10.65
CA ARG A 118 -11.36 -11.67 11.29
C ARG A 118 -11.12 -11.64 12.80
N TYR A 119 -9.92 -11.20 13.21
CA TYR A 119 -9.60 -11.07 14.63
C TYR A 119 -10.60 -10.21 15.39
N VAL A 120 -11.02 -9.07 14.81
CA VAL A 120 -12.02 -8.20 15.44
C VAL A 120 -13.41 -8.84 15.43
N CYS A 121 -13.80 -9.47 14.33
CA CYS A 121 -15.06 -10.22 14.24
C CYS A 121 -15.17 -11.35 15.29
N ASP A 122 -14.09 -12.12 15.48
CA ASP A 122 -14.05 -13.20 16.48
C ASP A 122 -14.24 -12.67 17.90
N ARG A 123 -13.77 -11.46 18.20
CA ARG A 123 -13.87 -10.83 19.52
C ARG A 123 -15.22 -10.16 19.79
N THR A 124 -15.88 -9.64 18.75
CA THR A 124 -17.08 -8.81 18.90
C THR A 124 -18.37 -9.54 18.51
N GLY A 125 -18.26 -10.65 17.81
CA GLY A 125 -19.39 -11.35 17.20
C GLY A 125 -19.88 -10.69 15.90
N ALA A 126 -19.20 -9.64 15.40
CA ALA A 126 -19.45 -9.05 14.08
C ALA A 126 -19.07 -10.06 12.97
N LYS A 127 -19.47 -9.76 11.74
CA LYS A 127 -19.26 -10.65 10.59
C LYS A 127 -18.44 -9.95 9.50
N LEU A 128 -17.45 -10.66 8.98
CA LEU A 128 -16.81 -10.28 7.72
C LEU A 128 -17.74 -10.66 6.56
N VAL A 129 -18.11 -9.67 5.74
CA VAL A 129 -18.85 -9.84 4.49
C VAL A 129 -17.88 -9.52 3.34
N GLU A 130 -17.70 -10.45 2.42
CA GLU A 130 -16.77 -10.25 1.30
C GLU A 130 -17.54 -10.07 -0.01
N ALA A 131 -17.27 -8.95 -0.70
CA ALA A 131 -17.68 -8.71 -2.07
C ALA A 131 -16.79 -9.56 -3.00
N GLN A 132 -17.42 -10.42 -3.79
CA GLN A 132 -16.71 -11.30 -4.71
C GLN A 132 -16.27 -10.51 -5.94
N ILE A 133 -14.99 -10.39 -6.15
CA ILE A 133 -14.40 -9.85 -7.38
C ILE A 133 -13.90 -11.02 -8.21
N THR A 134 -14.53 -11.24 -9.34
CA THR A 134 -14.17 -12.31 -10.28
C THR A 134 -13.43 -11.71 -11.47
N LEU A 135 -12.28 -12.24 -11.80
CA LEU A 135 -11.52 -11.88 -13.00
C LEU A 135 -12.03 -12.68 -14.21
N PRO A 136 -12.07 -12.09 -15.41
CA PRO A 136 -11.63 -10.73 -15.76
C PRO A 136 -12.62 -9.64 -15.33
N VAL A 137 -12.10 -8.42 -15.17
CA VAL A 137 -12.87 -7.20 -14.87
C VAL A 137 -12.81 -6.25 -16.07
N ALA A 138 -13.95 -6.03 -16.72
CA ALA A 138 -14.00 -5.21 -17.94
C ALA A 138 -13.91 -3.71 -17.67
N ASP A 139 -14.42 -3.25 -16.51
CA ASP A 139 -14.43 -1.84 -16.12
C ASP A 139 -14.61 -1.68 -14.61
N ALA A 140 -14.46 -0.45 -14.12
CA ALA A 140 -14.62 -0.11 -12.70
C ALA A 140 -16.06 -0.29 -12.18
N GLY A 141 -17.07 -0.28 -13.05
CA GLY A 141 -18.49 -0.48 -12.69
C GLY A 141 -18.71 -1.89 -12.14
N ILE A 142 -17.97 -2.89 -12.62
CA ILE A 142 -18.01 -4.25 -12.08
C ILE A 142 -17.53 -4.27 -10.63
N LEU A 143 -16.42 -3.58 -10.32
CA LEU A 143 -15.91 -3.45 -8.95
C LEU A 143 -16.90 -2.70 -8.06
N PHE A 144 -17.48 -1.62 -8.58
CA PHE A 144 -18.50 -0.84 -7.87
C PHE A 144 -19.73 -1.70 -7.55
N SER A 145 -20.30 -2.38 -8.53
CA SER A 145 -21.49 -3.21 -8.36
C SER A 145 -21.26 -4.34 -7.37
N ALA A 146 -20.14 -5.04 -7.46
CA ALA A 146 -19.80 -6.12 -6.55
C ALA A 146 -19.79 -5.68 -5.08
N VAL A 147 -19.26 -4.49 -4.78
CA VAL A 147 -19.25 -3.91 -3.43
C VAL A 147 -20.63 -3.40 -3.04
N ALA A 148 -21.31 -2.68 -3.94
CA ALA A 148 -22.64 -2.10 -3.71
C ALA A 148 -23.69 -3.14 -3.35
N ASP A 149 -23.65 -4.31 -4.01
CA ASP A 149 -24.57 -5.43 -3.78
C ASP A 149 -24.39 -6.10 -2.40
N ARG A 150 -23.23 -5.88 -1.76
CA ARG A 150 -22.92 -6.46 -0.44
C ARG A 150 -23.13 -5.51 0.73
N LEU A 151 -23.31 -4.21 0.46
CA LEU A 151 -23.66 -3.20 1.47
C LEU A 151 -25.07 -3.46 2.02
N SER A 152 -25.19 -3.55 3.34
CA SER A 152 -26.45 -3.73 4.06
C SER A 152 -26.62 -2.69 5.16
N GLU A 153 -27.80 -2.61 5.77
CA GLU A 153 -28.07 -1.76 6.95
C GLU A 153 -27.24 -2.18 8.18
N ARG A 154 -26.67 -3.38 8.17
CA ARG A 154 -25.77 -3.89 9.23
C ARG A 154 -24.31 -3.55 8.99
N THR A 155 -23.95 -3.09 7.80
CA THR A 155 -22.58 -2.68 7.50
C THR A 155 -22.20 -1.48 8.35
N ARG A 156 -21.23 -1.66 9.26
CA ARG A 156 -20.70 -0.59 10.11
C ARG A 156 -19.41 -0.02 9.57
N LEU A 157 -18.66 -0.83 8.86
CA LEU A 157 -17.40 -0.43 8.22
C LEU A 157 -17.29 -1.05 6.84
N ALA A 158 -16.94 -0.26 5.85
CA ALA A 158 -16.43 -0.71 4.56
C ALA A 158 -14.91 -0.51 4.53
N VAL A 159 -14.14 -1.59 4.33
CA VAL A 159 -12.70 -1.56 4.13
C VAL A 159 -12.43 -1.75 2.64
N LEU A 160 -11.96 -0.69 2.00
CA LEU A 160 -11.83 -0.60 0.55
C LEU A 160 -10.35 -0.46 0.16
N ASP A 161 -9.85 -1.35 -0.69
CA ASP A 161 -8.52 -1.19 -1.27
C ASP A 161 -8.55 -0.06 -2.30
N HIS A 162 -7.64 0.94 -2.22
CA HIS A 162 -7.50 1.95 -3.28
C HIS A 162 -6.86 1.33 -4.52
N VAL A 163 -5.77 0.59 -4.30
CA VAL A 163 -5.15 -0.28 -5.31
C VAL A 163 -5.00 -1.66 -4.69
N SER A 164 -5.66 -2.63 -5.26
CA SER A 164 -5.65 -4.01 -4.76
C SER A 164 -4.23 -4.59 -4.74
N SER A 165 -3.81 -5.09 -3.59
CA SER A 165 -2.50 -5.69 -3.45
C SER A 165 -2.31 -6.95 -4.33
N PRO A 166 -3.23 -7.92 -4.41
CA PRO A 166 -3.04 -9.09 -5.25
C PRO A 166 -3.08 -8.81 -6.75
N THR A 167 -3.91 -7.88 -7.23
CA THR A 167 -4.17 -7.72 -8.67
C THR A 167 -3.64 -6.43 -9.28
N GLY A 168 -3.38 -5.40 -8.46
CA GLY A 168 -3.00 -4.08 -8.96
C GLY A 168 -4.18 -3.26 -9.49
N LEU A 169 -5.42 -3.74 -9.36
CA LEU A 169 -6.61 -3.04 -9.80
C LEU A 169 -6.86 -1.79 -8.94
N ILE A 170 -7.16 -0.68 -9.59
CA ILE A 170 -7.59 0.57 -8.97
C ILE A 170 -9.10 0.52 -8.78
N PHE A 171 -9.56 0.69 -7.55
CA PHE A 171 -10.98 0.71 -7.20
C PHE A 171 -11.56 2.12 -7.25
N PRO A 172 -12.84 2.29 -7.60
CA PRO A 172 -13.55 3.58 -7.59
C PRO A 172 -13.93 3.95 -6.14
N VAL A 173 -12.90 4.21 -5.30
CA VAL A 173 -13.09 4.33 -3.84
C VAL A 173 -13.88 5.56 -3.42
N ALA A 174 -13.86 6.65 -4.21
CA ALA A 174 -14.63 7.86 -3.91
C ALA A 174 -16.15 7.59 -4.03
N GLU A 175 -16.57 6.95 -5.13
CA GLU A 175 -17.95 6.57 -5.37
C GLU A 175 -18.43 5.52 -4.35
N LEU A 176 -17.57 4.55 -4.04
CA LEU A 176 -17.85 3.53 -3.03
C LEU A 176 -17.94 4.12 -1.62
N ALA A 177 -17.09 5.09 -1.28
CA ALA A 177 -17.14 5.79 -0.01
C ALA A 177 -18.43 6.60 0.13
N ALA A 178 -18.83 7.32 -0.92
CA ALA A 178 -20.09 8.07 -0.93
C ALA A 178 -21.29 7.14 -0.73
N LEU A 179 -21.31 5.98 -1.42
CA LEU A 179 -22.39 5.00 -1.28
C LEU A 179 -22.44 4.38 0.12
N ALA A 180 -21.30 3.94 0.67
CA ALA A 180 -21.23 3.32 1.98
C ALA A 180 -21.70 4.29 3.08
N ARG A 181 -21.24 5.54 3.02
CA ARG A 181 -21.62 6.59 3.96
C ARG A 181 -23.11 6.96 3.86
N ALA A 182 -23.67 7.01 2.65
CA ALA A 182 -25.10 7.24 2.46
C ALA A 182 -25.98 6.14 3.11
N ARG A 183 -25.39 4.95 3.34
CA ARG A 183 -26.01 3.84 4.08
C ARG A 183 -25.64 3.78 5.56
N GLY A 184 -24.94 4.80 6.07
CA GLY A 184 -24.58 4.92 7.49
C GLY A 184 -23.34 4.09 7.90
N ALA A 185 -22.61 3.53 6.95
CA ALA A 185 -21.36 2.83 7.22
C ALA A 185 -20.17 3.78 7.26
N HIS A 186 -19.24 3.56 8.17
CA HIS A 186 -17.92 4.17 8.12
C HIS A 186 -17.07 3.59 6.96
N VAL A 187 -16.08 4.35 6.52
CA VAL A 187 -15.21 3.95 5.41
C VAL A 187 -13.74 4.09 5.78
N LEU A 188 -13.01 2.99 5.72
CA LEU A 188 -11.55 2.93 5.76
C LEU A 188 -11.03 2.58 4.36
N ILE A 189 -10.20 3.45 3.78
CA ILE A 189 -9.51 3.14 2.55
C ILE A 189 -8.11 2.60 2.87
N ASP A 190 -7.86 1.36 2.48
CA ASP A 190 -6.49 0.81 2.42
C ASP A 190 -5.80 1.33 1.16
N GLY A 191 -5.09 2.42 1.34
CA GLY A 191 -4.28 3.06 0.33
C GLY A 191 -2.81 2.67 0.40
N ALA A 192 -2.47 1.47 0.92
CA ALA A 192 -1.08 1.02 1.05
C ALA A 192 -0.26 1.16 -0.24
N HIS A 193 -0.90 1.10 -1.39
CA HIS A 193 -0.28 1.28 -2.70
C HIS A 193 -0.56 2.65 -3.35
N GLY A 194 -1.28 3.56 -2.67
CA GLY A 194 -1.67 4.86 -3.23
C GLY A 194 -0.53 5.87 -3.36
N PRO A 195 0.18 6.20 -2.24
CA PRO A 195 1.20 7.26 -2.25
C PRO A 195 2.32 6.99 -3.26
N GLY A 196 2.55 7.93 -4.15
CA GLY A 196 3.54 7.84 -5.22
C GLY A 196 3.06 7.12 -6.49
N GLN A 197 2.11 6.18 -6.39
CA GLN A 197 1.53 5.47 -7.53
C GLN A 197 0.33 6.22 -8.13
N LEU A 198 -0.47 6.85 -7.29
CA LEU A 198 -1.63 7.64 -7.71
C LEU A 198 -1.42 9.13 -7.39
N GLU A 199 -2.14 9.99 -8.10
CA GLU A 199 -2.35 11.34 -7.63
C GLU A 199 -3.41 11.32 -6.54
N LEU A 200 -3.08 11.83 -5.35
CA LEU A 200 -3.93 11.74 -4.17
C LEU A 200 -4.49 13.11 -3.77
N ASP A 201 -5.79 13.12 -3.52
CA ASP A 201 -6.47 14.11 -2.70
C ASP A 201 -7.28 13.32 -1.66
N VAL A 202 -6.62 12.98 -0.55
CA VAL A 202 -7.20 12.05 0.42
C VAL A 202 -8.50 12.57 1.02
N PRO A 203 -8.63 13.85 1.42
CA PRO A 203 -9.91 14.38 1.89
C PRO A 203 -11.04 14.28 0.87
N ALA A 204 -10.74 14.49 -0.42
CA ALA A 204 -11.74 14.44 -1.49
C ALA A 204 -12.31 13.03 -1.75
N LEU A 205 -11.64 11.97 -1.29
CA LEU A 205 -12.14 10.60 -1.39
C LEU A 205 -13.37 10.34 -0.51
N GLY A 206 -13.65 11.22 0.46
CA GLY A 206 -14.86 11.14 1.29
C GLY A 206 -14.86 10.01 2.32
N ALA A 207 -13.74 9.38 2.60
CA ALA A 207 -13.59 8.34 3.64
C ALA A 207 -13.55 8.94 5.05
N ASP A 208 -13.66 8.08 6.06
CA ASP A 208 -13.39 8.44 7.46
C ASP A 208 -11.91 8.31 7.80
N TRP A 209 -11.25 7.30 7.22
CA TRP A 209 -9.83 7.03 7.40
C TRP A 209 -9.17 6.59 6.09
N TYR A 210 -7.91 6.95 5.95
CA TYR A 210 -7.05 6.49 4.86
C TYR A 210 -5.69 6.09 5.41
N VAL A 211 -5.20 4.91 5.06
CA VAL A 211 -3.85 4.48 5.39
C VAL A 211 -3.00 4.40 4.13
N GLY A 212 -1.75 4.86 4.18
CA GLY A 212 -0.86 4.83 3.02
C GLY A 212 0.56 4.47 3.40
N ASN A 213 1.21 3.59 2.61
CA ASN A 213 2.63 3.26 2.81
C ASN A 213 3.53 4.24 2.04
N CYS A 214 4.33 5.02 2.75
CA CYS A 214 5.36 5.88 2.13
C CYS A 214 6.57 5.05 1.65
N HIS A 215 6.84 3.91 2.31
CA HIS A 215 7.98 3.04 1.98
C HIS A 215 7.80 2.19 0.70
N LYS A 216 6.64 2.25 0.03
CA LYS A 216 6.43 1.61 -1.26
C LYS A 216 6.76 2.58 -2.40
N TRP A 217 5.76 3.19 -2.99
CA TRP A 217 5.91 3.98 -4.22
C TRP A 217 6.43 5.41 -4.00
N LEU A 218 6.49 5.87 -2.74
CA LEU A 218 7.02 7.20 -2.36
C LEU A 218 8.49 7.14 -1.90
N PHE A 219 9.17 5.99 -2.03
CA PHE A 219 10.61 5.83 -1.78
C PHE A 219 11.10 6.06 -0.34
N ALA A 220 10.22 6.19 0.65
CA ALA A 220 10.63 6.33 2.05
C ALA A 220 11.30 5.04 2.57
N PRO A 221 12.11 5.11 3.62
CA PRO A 221 12.61 3.92 4.28
C PRO A 221 11.47 3.04 4.81
N ARG A 222 11.71 1.74 4.96
CA ARG A 222 10.71 0.82 5.55
C ARG A 222 10.31 1.29 6.95
N SER A 223 9.12 0.90 7.39
CA SER A 223 8.47 1.37 8.62
C SER A 223 8.02 2.84 8.56
N CYS A 224 7.80 3.39 7.35
CA CYS A 224 7.20 4.69 7.15
C CYS A 224 5.87 4.55 6.40
N ALA A 225 4.80 4.87 7.08
CA ALA A 225 3.43 4.95 6.56
C ALA A 225 2.68 6.05 7.31
N PHE A 226 1.49 6.39 6.84
CA PHE A 226 0.63 7.36 7.51
C PHE A 226 -0.79 6.84 7.66
N LEU A 227 -1.47 7.41 8.65
CA LEU A 227 -2.90 7.33 8.85
C LEU A 227 -3.45 8.76 8.77
N TRP A 228 -4.34 9.00 7.82
CA TRP A 228 -5.17 10.18 7.74
C TRP A 228 -6.52 9.89 8.40
N CYS A 229 -7.02 10.83 9.17
CA CYS A 229 -8.29 10.74 9.86
C CYS A 229 -9.12 12.00 9.62
N ARG A 230 -10.37 11.82 9.19
CA ARG A 230 -11.31 12.93 9.11
C ARG A 230 -11.60 13.50 10.50
N GLU A 231 -11.82 14.79 10.60
CA GLU A 231 -11.98 15.52 11.88
C GLU A 231 -12.95 14.84 12.84
N ASP A 232 -14.16 14.51 12.34
CA ASP A 232 -15.23 13.93 13.15
C ASP A 232 -14.94 12.48 13.62
N SER A 233 -13.91 11.84 13.06
CA SER A 233 -13.55 10.45 13.33
C SER A 233 -12.29 10.30 14.19
N LYS A 234 -11.73 11.41 14.70
CA LYS A 234 -10.50 11.41 15.50
C LYS A 234 -10.70 10.99 16.95
N ARG A 235 -11.85 11.32 17.53
CA ARG A 235 -12.07 11.24 18.99
C ARG A 235 -11.84 9.85 19.57
N GLU A 236 -12.32 8.82 18.90
CA GLU A 236 -12.26 7.44 19.37
C GLU A 236 -11.06 6.68 18.78
N LEU A 237 -10.19 7.37 18.02
CA LEU A 237 -9.08 6.74 17.34
C LEU A 237 -7.79 6.87 18.13
N HIS A 238 -7.30 5.74 18.62
CA HIS A 238 -6.08 5.62 19.42
C HIS A 238 -5.03 4.77 18.71
N PRO A 239 -3.73 4.99 18.97
CA PRO A 239 -2.68 4.11 18.47
C PRO A 239 -2.77 2.72 19.12
N LEU A 240 -2.14 1.72 18.50
CA LEU A 240 -2.13 0.35 19.03
C LEU A 240 -1.41 0.23 20.38
N ALA A 241 -0.41 1.06 20.61
CA ALA A 241 0.29 1.18 21.88
C ALA A 241 -0.12 2.48 22.58
N ILE A 242 -0.92 2.36 23.63
CA ILE A 242 -1.27 3.48 24.49
C ILE A 242 -0.02 3.92 25.28
N SER A 243 0.26 5.22 25.31
CA SER A 243 1.45 5.79 25.92
C SER A 243 1.16 7.06 26.75
N HIS A 244 2.18 7.89 26.97
CA HIS A 244 2.12 9.05 27.88
C HIS A 244 1.03 10.06 27.55
N HIS A 245 0.72 10.27 26.27
CA HIS A 245 -0.21 11.31 25.81
C HIS A 245 -1.66 10.82 25.63
N TYR A 246 -2.03 9.72 26.29
CA TYR A 246 -3.42 9.23 26.23
C TYR A 246 -4.42 10.30 26.70
N GLY A 247 -5.40 10.60 25.85
CA GLY A 247 -6.41 11.63 26.09
C GLY A 247 -5.99 13.06 25.74
N GLU A 248 -4.77 13.27 25.19
CA GLU A 248 -4.29 14.60 24.77
C GLU A 248 -4.58 14.89 23.28
N GLY A 249 -5.25 13.96 22.59
CA GLY A 249 -5.71 14.13 21.23
C GLY A 249 -4.92 13.34 20.19
N PHE A 250 -5.49 13.26 18.99
CA PHE A 250 -5.08 12.38 17.92
C PHE A 250 -3.58 12.44 17.58
N THR A 251 -3.07 13.65 17.34
CA THR A 251 -1.66 13.80 16.97
C THR A 251 -0.71 13.47 18.13
N ALA A 252 -1.02 13.95 19.34
CA ALA A 252 -0.17 13.73 20.50
C ALA A 252 -0.05 12.24 20.85
N GLU A 253 -1.16 11.49 20.78
CA GLU A 253 -1.17 10.08 21.07
C GLU A 253 -0.38 9.25 20.04
N PHE A 254 -0.50 9.56 18.75
CA PHE A 254 0.20 8.83 17.69
C PHE A 254 1.66 9.22 17.54
N ASP A 255 2.02 10.48 17.83
CA ASP A 255 3.39 10.96 17.71
C ASP A 255 4.34 10.30 18.73
N TRP A 256 3.80 9.86 19.88
CA TRP A 256 4.58 9.18 20.90
C TRP A 256 3.91 7.90 21.41
N THR A 257 4.22 6.79 20.77
CA THR A 257 3.76 5.45 21.17
C THR A 257 4.79 4.67 21.97
N GLY A 258 5.86 5.32 22.41
CA GLY A 258 7.01 4.76 23.13
C GLY A 258 8.33 5.02 22.40
N THR A 259 9.43 4.80 23.11
CA THR A 259 10.78 4.97 22.57
C THR A 259 11.03 4.04 21.38
N ARG A 260 11.50 4.61 20.27
CA ARG A 260 11.74 3.89 19.01
C ARG A 260 12.71 4.66 18.11
N ASP A 261 13.13 4.03 17.01
CA ASP A 261 13.82 4.71 15.92
C ASP A 261 12.82 5.48 15.05
N PHE A 262 12.88 6.80 15.06
CA PHE A 262 12.03 7.70 14.29
C PHE A 262 12.62 8.07 12.92
N SER A 263 13.80 7.58 12.59
CA SER A 263 14.55 8.00 11.41
C SER A 263 13.80 7.76 10.09
N ALA A 264 13.03 6.67 10.00
CA ALA A 264 12.25 6.36 8.80
C ALA A 264 11.10 7.36 8.58
N TRP A 265 10.47 7.84 9.65
CA TRP A 265 9.40 8.83 9.58
C TRP A 265 9.96 10.19 9.19
N LEU A 266 11.06 10.62 9.82
CA LEU A 266 11.70 11.91 9.54
C LEU A 266 12.29 11.98 8.12
N ALA A 267 12.88 10.89 7.63
CA ALA A 267 13.42 10.80 6.28
C ALA A 267 12.35 10.80 5.15
N VAL A 268 11.05 10.80 5.49
CA VAL A 268 9.99 10.94 4.47
C VAL A 268 10.11 12.26 3.71
N VAL A 269 10.62 13.32 4.35
CA VAL A 269 10.85 14.62 3.72
C VAL A 269 11.87 14.50 2.57
N ASP A 270 12.95 13.73 2.79
CA ASP A 270 13.95 13.46 1.75
C ASP A 270 13.39 12.60 0.63
N ALA A 271 12.51 11.64 0.97
CA ALA A 271 11.79 10.83 -0.02
C ALA A 271 10.84 11.67 -0.89
N LEU A 272 10.07 12.59 -0.28
CA LEU A 272 9.21 13.55 -0.98
C LEU A 272 10.03 14.45 -1.91
N ARG A 273 11.15 15.00 -1.44
CA ARG A 273 12.08 15.81 -2.25
C ARG A 273 12.68 15.01 -3.41
N PHE A 274 13.03 13.74 -3.16
CA PHE A 274 13.52 12.85 -4.22
C PHE A 274 12.43 12.62 -5.27
N PHE A 275 11.22 12.31 -4.86
CA PHE A 275 10.07 12.08 -5.74
C PHE A 275 9.73 13.34 -6.58
N ASP A 276 9.73 14.51 -5.95
CA ASP A 276 9.47 15.80 -6.59
C ASP A 276 10.53 16.13 -7.67
N ARG A 277 11.83 15.93 -7.38
CA ARG A 277 12.92 16.10 -8.36
C ARG A 277 12.77 15.23 -9.60
N LEU A 278 12.16 14.05 -9.47
CA LEU A 278 11.89 13.15 -10.59
C LEU A 278 10.69 13.62 -11.42
N GLY A 279 9.80 14.39 -10.81
CA GLY A 279 8.51 14.81 -11.38
C GLY A 279 7.43 13.75 -11.22
N ALA A 280 6.51 13.94 -10.28
CA ALA A 280 5.50 12.97 -9.90
C ALA A 280 4.70 12.39 -11.08
N ALA A 281 4.20 13.26 -11.99
CA ALA A 281 3.48 12.81 -13.18
C ALA A 281 4.35 11.96 -14.10
N ARG A 282 5.61 12.33 -14.27
CA ARG A 282 6.58 11.60 -15.09
C ARG A 282 6.90 10.22 -14.53
N VAL A 283 7.05 10.10 -13.20
CA VAL A 283 7.25 8.81 -12.52
C VAL A 283 6.06 7.90 -12.76
N ARG A 284 4.84 8.41 -12.52
CA ARG A 284 3.61 7.63 -12.72
C ARG A 284 3.44 7.17 -14.16
N ALA A 285 3.64 8.06 -15.12
CA ALA A 285 3.53 7.73 -16.55
C ALA A 285 4.54 6.65 -16.95
N TYR A 286 5.82 6.84 -16.59
CA TYR A 286 6.85 5.84 -16.90
C TYR A 286 6.55 4.47 -16.31
N ASN A 287 6.20 4.42 -15.03
CA ASN A 287 5.92 3.17 -14.34
C ASN A 287 4.71 2.45 -14.94
N HIS A 288 3.66 3.22 -15.28
CA HIS A 288 2.45 2.69 -15.92
C HIS A 288 2.74 2.13 -17.32
N ASP A 289 3.35 2.96 -18.19
CA ASP A 289 3.63 2.56 -19.58
C ASP A 289 4.54 1.33 -19.63
N LEU A 290 5.56 1.31 -18.75
CA LEU A 290 6.49 0.20 -18.66
C LEU A 290 5.79 -1.10 -18.24
N VAL A 291 4.98 -1.05 -17.17
CA VAL A 291 4.33 -2.28 -16.66
C VAL A 291 3.23 -2.77 -17.60
N VAL A 292 2.48 -1.87 -18.24
CA VAL A 292 1.44 -2.23 -19.23
C VAL A 292 2.06 -2.88 -20.45
N THR A 293 3.14 -2.29 -20.98
CA THR A 293 3.87 -2.86 -22.13
C THR A 293 4.44 -4.23 -21.79
N ALA A 294 5.08 -4.36 -20.62
CA ALA A 294 5.63 -5.64 -20.15
C ALA A 294 4.54 -6.69 -19.95
N ALA A 295 3.43 -6.32 -19.31
CA ALA A 295 2.30 -7.23 -19.09
C ALA A 295 1.72 -7.76 -20.38
N SER A 296 1.54 -6.90 -21.41
CA SER A 296 1.03 -7.29 -22.71
C SER A 296 1.95 -8.30 -23.40
N ARG A 297 3.27 -8.06 -23.40
CA ARG A 297 4.25 -8.99 -23.98
C ARG A 297 4.31 -10.33 -23.25
N ILE A 298 4.24 -10.31 -21.91
CA ILE A 298 4.24 -11.52 -21.09
C ILE A 298 2.94 -12.31 -21.32
N ALA A 299 1.79 -11.65 -21.32
CA ALA A 299 0.50 -12.27 -21.57
C ALA A 299 0.45 -12.99 -22.94
N GLU A 300 1.01 -12.35 -23.98
CA GLU A 300 1.15 -12.96 -25.32
C GLU A 300 2.06 -14.20 -25.28
N ALA A 301 3.25 -14.08 -24.68
CA ALA A 301 4.21 -15.19 -24.59
C ALA A 301 3.68 -16.36 -23.74
N TRP A 302 2.91 -16.07 -22.71
CA TRP A 302 2.31 -17.08 -21.84
C TRP A 302 0.98 -17.61 -22.36
N GLN A 303 0.43 -17.00 -23.41
CA GLN A 303 -0.90 -17.31 -23.96
C GLN A 303 -2.00 -17.21 -22.90
N THR A 304 -1.89 -16.24 -22.01
CA THR A 304 -2.87 -15.93 -20.97
C THR A 304 -3.41 -14.52 -21.20
N PRO A 305 -4.73 -14.30 -21.15
CA PRO A 305 -5.29 -12.96 -21.35
C PRO A 305 -4.94 -12.04 -20.18
N LEU A 306 -4.94 -10.73 -20.44
CA LEU A 306 -4.99 -9.73 -19.38
C LEU A 306 -6.38 -9.72 -18.75
N ASP A 307 -6.46 -9.61 -17.44
CA ASP A 307 -7.71 -9.72 -16.70
C ASP A 307 -8.41 -8.38 -16.45
N ALA A 308 -7.83 -7.26 -16.90
CA ALA A 308 -8.46 -5.95 -16.88
C ALA A 308 -7.81 -5.01 -17.90
N PRO A 309 -8.51 -3.93 -18.34
CA PRO A 309 -7.96 -2.88 -19.17
C PRO A 309 -6.78 -2.15 -18.50
N ALA A 310 -5.82 -1.69 -19.29
CA ALA A 310 -4.64 -0.96 -18.82
C ALA A 310 -5.00 0.24 -17.92
N ALA A 311 -6.07 0.97 -18.24
CA ALA A 311 -6.54 2.12 -17.46
C ALA A 311 -6.97 1.78 -16.02
N MET A 312 -7.20 0.51 -15.70
CA MET A 312 -7.53 0.05 -14.35
C MET A 312 -6.31 -0.26 -13.50
N HIS A 313 -5.10 -0.04 -14.00
CA HIS A 313 -3.84 -0.32 -13.31
C HIS A 313 -3.02 0.96 -13.11
N GLY A 314 -2.21 0.95 -12.06
CA GLY A 314 -1.19 1.98 -11.84
C GLY A 314 0.18 1.48 -12.30
N SER A 315 1.04 1.17 -11.35
CA SER A 315 2.43 0.72 -11.58
C SER A 315 2.61 -0.79 -11.34
N MET A 316 1.54 -1.58 -11.24
CA MET A 316 1.63 -3.04 -11.08
C MET A 316 0.42 -3.73 -11.70
N ILE A 317 0.68 -4.93 -12.24
CA ILE A 317 -0.32 -5.78 -12.91
C ILE A 317 -0.08 -7.23 -12.48
N ALA A 318 -1.17 -7.95 -12.18
CA ALA A 318 -1.12 -9.39 -12.00
C ALA A 318 -1.40 -10.11 -13.33
N LEU A 319 -0.69 -11.19 -13.54
CA LEU A 319 -0.78 -12.04 -14.72
C LEU A 319 -1.04 -13.48 -14.26
N ARG A 320 -2.04 -14.14 -14.82
CA ARG A 320 -2.25 -15.55 -14.58
C ARG A 320 -1.05 -16.34 -15.10
N LEU A 321 -0.47 -17.19 -14.28
CA LEU A 321 0.68 -17.98 -14.69
C LEU A 321 0.29 -19.00 -15.78
N PRO A 322 1.18 -19.31 -16.75
CA PRO A 322 0.90 -20.26 -17.81
C PRO A 322 0.77 -21.69 -17.26
N PRO A 323 0.14 -22.62 -18.00
CA PRO A 323 -0.12 -23.99 -17.54
C PRO A 323 1.11 -24.72 -17.00
N ARG A 324 2.30 -24.49 -17.60
CA ARG A 324 3.56 -25.09 -17.12
C ARG A 324 3.95 -24.66 -15.71
N LEU A 325 3.65 -23.42 -15.33
CA LEU A 325 3.90 -22.90 -13.97
C LEU A 325 2.74 -23.19 -13.02
N GLN A 326 1.50 -23.30 -13.51
CA GLN A 326 0.37 -23.82 -12.72
C GLN A 326 0.62 -25.26 -12.25
N ALA A 327 1.30 -26.07 -13.06
CA ALA A 327 1.67 -27.45 -12.73
C ALA A 327 2.67 -27.56 -11.55
N TYR A 328 3.22 -26.43 -11.07
CA TYR A 328 4.11 -26.42 -9.90
C TYR A 328 3.44 -26.91 -8.61
N GLY A 329 2.11 -26.79 -8.55
CA GLY A 329 1.29 -27.32 -7.46
C GLY A 329 -0.07 -26.64 -7.36
N PRO A 330 -0.91 -27.05 -6.40
CA PRO A 330 -2.22 -26.42 -6.17
C PRO A 330 -2.05 -24.94 -5.80
N PRO A 331 -3.04 -24.08 -6.11
CA PRO A 331 -2.94 -22.63 -5.84
C PRO A 331 -3.09 -22.34 -4.36
N THR A 332 -2.03 -22.56 -3.62
CA THR A 332 -1.91 -22.28 -2.19
C THR A 332 -0.83 -21.24 -1.92
N ARG A 333 -0.85 -20.63 -0.74
CA ARG A 333 0.18 -19.69 -0.30
C ARG A 333 1.57 -20.36 -0.27
N ASP A 334 1.64 -21.64 0.13
CA ASP A 334 2.88 -22.40 0.18
C ASP A 334 3.46 -22.62 -1.23
N THR A 335 2.63 -23.08 -2.17
CA THR A 335 3.05 -23.30 -3.56
C THR A 335 3.53 -21.98 -4.19
N ALA A 336 2.79 -20.88 -3.98
CA ALA A 336 3.17 -19.55 -4.46
C ALA A 336 4.52 -19.11 -3.89
N GLY A 337 4.76 -19.31 -2.59
CA GLY A 337 6.03 -18.97 -1.94
C GLY A 337 7.20 -19.79 -2.47
N ARG A 338 7.01 -21.10 -2.69
CA ARG A 338 8.06 -21.97 -3.27
C ARG A 338 8.39 -21.56 -4.71
N LEU A 339 7.37 -21.30 -5.54
CA LEU A 339 7.60 -20.86 -6.90
C LEU A 339 8.30 -19.50 -6.96
N GLN A 340 7.89 -18.55 -6.11
CA GLN A 340 8.56 -17.26 -6.00
C GLN A 340 10.05 -17.41 -5.64
N SER A 341 10.38 -18.30 -4.72
CA SER A 341 11.76 -18.59 -4.33
C SER A 341 12.56 -19.24 -5.46
N ALA A 342 11.94 -20.18 -6.20
CA ALA A 342 12.57 -20.82 -7.36
C ALA A 342 12.85 -19.79 -8.48
N LEU A 343 11.91 -18.90 -8.80
CA LEU A 343 12.10 -17.85 -9.80
C LEU A 343 13.29 -16.93 -9.44
N LEU A 344 13.45 -16.60 -8.18
CA LEU A 344 14.59 -15.80 -7.74
C LEU A 344 15.92 -16.59 -7.82
N ALA A 345 15.92 -17.83 -7.36
CA ALA A 345 17.14 -18.64 -7.28
C ALA A 345 17.67 -19.06 -8.66
N GLU A 346 16.77 -19.52 -9.53
CA GLU A 346 17.11 -20.13 -10.81
C GLU A 346 17.18 -19.13 -11.97
N HIS A 347 16.28 -18.12 -11.94
CA HIS A 347 16.13 -17.16 -13.04
C HIS A 347 16.57 -15.73 -12.67
N ARG A 348 16.96 -15.48 -11.41
CA ARG A 348 17.31 -14.14 -10.92
C ARG A 348 16.22 -13.11 -11.14
N VAL A 349 14.95 -13.52 -10.94
CA VAL A 349 13.75 -12.69 -11.06
C VAL A 349 13.07 -12.60 -9.70
N ALA A 350 13.04 -11.42 -9.13
CA ALA A 350 12.27 -11.10 -7.92
C ALA A 350 10.88 -10.59 -8.34
N VAL A 351 9.88 -11.48 -8.34
CA VAL A 351 8.49 -11.18 -8.68
C VAL A 351 7.57 -11.74 -7.60
N ALA A 352 6.46 -11.05 -7.30
CA ALA A 352 5.48 -11.59 -6.37
C ALA A 352 4.68 -12.72 -7.04
N VAL A 353 4.56 -13.86 -6.35
CA VAL A 353 3.67 -14.96 -6.77
C VAL A 353 2.61 -15.15 -5.69
N MET A 354 1.37 -15.35 -6.10
CA MET A 354 0.25 -15.52 -5.18
C MET A 354 -0.79 -16.50 -5.72
N ALA A 355 -1.54 -17.09 -4.80
CA ALA A 355 -2.75 -17.84 -5.12
C ALA A 355 -3.94 -16.88 -5.07
N LEU A 356 -4.72 -16.81 -6.14
CA LEU A 356 -5.95 -16.04 -6.22
C LEU A 356 -7.00 -16.87 -6.95
N GLY A 357 -8.13 -17.13 -6.29
CA GLY A 357 -9.13 -18.06 -6.80
C GLY A 357 -8.56 -19.46 -6.99
N ASP A 358 -8.70 -19.98 -8.19
CA ASP A 358 -8.30 -21.33 -8.59
C ASP A 358 -6.91 -21.40 -9.24
N ALA A 359 -6.14 -20.32 -9.25
CA ALA A 359 -4.91 -20.22 -10.01
C ALA A 359 -3.76 -19.55 -9.24
N LEU A 360 -2.54 -19.80 -9.73
CA LEU A 360 -1.35 -19.05 -9.35
C LEU A 360 -1.17 -17.84 -10.29
N TRP A 361 -0.73 -16.73 -9.73
CA TRP A 361 -0.57 -15.45 -10.42
C TRP A 361 0.79 -14.87 -10.11
N ALA A 362 1.40 -14.18 -11.08
CA ALA A 362 2.57 -13.33 -10.88
C ALA A 362 2.13 -11.87 -10.94
N ARG A 363 2.50 -11.05 -9.95
CA ARG A 363 2.28 -9.61 -9.99
C ARG A 363 3.59 -8.90 -10.26
N ILE A 364 3.70 -8.31 -11.44
CA ILE A 364 4.84 -7.49 -11.83
C ILE A 364 4.63 -6.02 -11.42
N SER A 365 5.72 -5.33 -11.17
CA SER A 365 5.77 -3.89 -10.85
C SER A 365 6.63 -3.17 -11.87
N GLY A 366 6.19 -2.00 -12.34
CA GLY A 366 7.02 -1.04 -13.07
C GLY A 366 7.56 0.01 -12.11
N GLN A 367 8.86 0.28 -12.15
CA GLN A 367 9.48 1.34 -11.35
C GLN A 367 10.60 2.03 -12.15
N ILE A 368 10.88 3.29 -11.82
CA ILE A 368 11.82 4.15 -12.56
C ILE A 368 13.18 3.53 -12.84
N TYR A 369 13.62 2.55 -12.08
CA TYR A 369 14.88 1.84 -12.25
C TYR A 369 14.78 0.56 -13.12
N ASN A 370 13.56 0.16 -13.50
CA ASN A 370 13.37 -0.95 -14.41
C ASN A 370 13.46 -0.51 -15.86
N THR A 371 13.83 -1.44 -16.71
CA THR A 371 13.83 -1.30 -18.18
C THR A 371 13.03 -2.44 -18.80
N PRO A 372 12.65 -2.39 -20.09
CA PRO A 372 11.96 -3.50 -20.75
C PRO A 372 12.72 -4.83 -20.65
N GLU A 373 14.04 -4.80 -20.67
CA GLU A 373 14.91 -5.98 -20.60
C GLU A 373 14.78 -6.74 -19.26
N ASP A 374 14.44 -6.05 -18.16
CA ASP A 374 14.22 -6.71 -16.87
C ASP A 374 13.06 -7.72 -16.95
N TYR A 375 12.04 -7.48 -17.80
CA TYR A 375 10.88 -8.34 -17.95
C TYR A 375 11.08 -9.47 -18.97
N GLU A 376 12.09 -9.38 -19.84
CA GLU A 376 12.39 -10.42 -20.84
C GLU A 376 12.71 -11.76 -20.19
N LYS A 377 13.28 -11.74 -18.97
CA LYS A 377 13.52 -12.96 -18.21
C LYS A 377 12.24 -13.75 -17.90
N LEU A 378 11.07 -13.09 -17.81
CA LEU A 378 9.79 -13.78 -17.62
C LEU A 378 9.25 -14.41 -18.90
N LEU A 379 9.65 -13.93 -20.07
CA LEU A 379 9.17 -14.47 -21.36
C LEU A 379 9.66 -15.91 -21.60
N SER A 380 10.84 -16.25 -21.06
CA SER A 380 11.48 -17.55 -21.24
C SER A 380 11.15 -18.57 -20.16
N ILE A 381 10.39 -18.17 -19.12
CA ILE A 381 9.98 -19.05 -18.02
C ILE A 381 8.58 -19.68 -18.28
#